data_c6e7e2b1e56d4456d10dc1a6fa15e0a0
#
_entry.id   c6e7e2b1e56d4456d10dc1a6fa15e0a0
#
_cell.length_a   1.000
_cell.length_b   1.000
_cell.length_c   1.000
_cell.angle_alpha   90.00
_cell.angle_beta   90.00
_cell.angle_gamma   90.00
#
_symmetry.space_group_name_H-M   'P 1'
#
loop_
_entity.id
_entity.type
_entity.pdbx_description
1 polymer ?
#
loop_
_entity_poly.entity_id
_entity_poly.type
_entity_poly.pdbx_seq_one_letter_code
_entity_poly.pdbx_strand_id
1 'polypeptide(L)'
;MKGRFPRFLLCCFSALLLLLCLSAPASGEEGGLSLSLPKEVKGFTRCEITVTAPAAGEVLLTLYDSLDNPWLYRRETLSDGENVLSWDGRGAGGELLMSGPYRFEAAFSAADGRELSASASFDVRGYAPALVLALPSSGVLYLDGGENWFVECWVPNACVVEMDVLDAEGNQVYTKSVSMGDPDRDVIRWNGTGSDYRKVAPGEYTVRLYPKKNPDFDYTFPLSVQETAPQAPPVAVTGPVIPERGMSDAEIWQIMMKPSVVINATGSSSRFTLRESPSKRSASAGLVCCATQGLEVLAVEDGWAQVRAGNYSDGHFVTGWFPVKELTVVSPAPHYAVLVDKRAQTLTVYHDGMPAGTVPVSTGLPTEKKPERETSPGAFLTDIHFSRDFAQDGARYDYPLPYQGGNIIHSTGYARIPHAAYSVKDYSRNLPKLGQKASHGCVRVSPFASPDCEINSFWLWTHLPYHTRVIILDD
;
A
#
# COMPACT_ATOMS: atom_id res chain seq x y z
N MET A 1 -45.96 -8.39 25.21
CA MET A 1 -44.77 -8.08 26.05
C MET A 1 -43.71 -7.52 25.20
N LYS A 2 -43.37 -6.22 25.42
CA LYS A 2 -42.44 -5.46 24.58
C LYS A 2 -41.02 -5.62 25.17
N GLY A 3 -40.13 -6.32 24.45
CA GLY A 3 -38.70 -6.38 24.77
C GLY A 3 -37.93 -5.27 24.05
N ARG A 4 -37.37 -4.34 24.81
CA ARG A 4 -36.51 -3.27 24.30
C ARG A 4 -35.09 -3.81 24.14
N PHE A 5 -34.50 -3.68 22.95
CA PHE A 5 -33.07 -3.78 22.73
C PHE A 5 -32.38 -2.46 23.04
N PRO A 6 -31.21 -2.47 23.67
CA PRO A 6 -30.46 -1.24 23.92
C PRO A 6 -29.79 -0.75 22.63
N ARG A 7 -30.03 0.52 22.31
CA ARG A 7 -29.33 1.25 21.27
C ARG A 7 -27.91 1.53 21.76
N PHE A 8 -26.91 0.99 21.09
CA PHE A 8 -25.54 1.48 21.17
C PHE A 8 -25.52 2.89 20.57
N LEU A 9 -25.16 3.83 21.42
CA LEU A 9 -24.94 5.23 21.07
C LEU A 9 -23.60 5.33 20.33
N LEU A 10 -23.67 5.52 19.01
CA LEU A 10 -22.54 5.96 18.21
C LEU A 10 -22.32 7.44 18.56
N CYS A 11 -21.33 7.76 19.37
CA CYS A 11 -20.90 9.13 19.62
C CYS A 11 -20.19 9.66 18.37
N CYS A 12 -20.94 10.18 17.42
CA CYS A 12 -20.40 11.11 16.43
C CYS A 12 -20.12 12.44 17.12
N PHE A 13 -18.90 12.67 17.55
CA PHE A 13 -18.42 14.01 17.86
C PHE A 13 -18.14 14.73 16.52
N SER A 14 -19.18 15.30 15.93
CA SER A 14 -19.02 16.34 14.92
C SER A 14 -18.68 17.63 15.67
N ALA A 15 -17.40 17.88 15.87
CA ALA A 15 -16.92 19.19 16.28
C ALA A 15 -17.07 20.14 15.10
N LEU A 16 -18.16 20.84 15.03
CA LEU A 16 -18.38 21.99 14.13
C LEU A 16 -17.54 23.16 14.68
N LEU A 17 -16.25 23.20 14.31
CA LEU A 17 -15.44 24.39 14.55
C LEU A 17 -15.68 25.38 13.41
N LEU A 18 -16.54 26.37 13.63
CA LEU A 18 -16.59 27.58 12.81
C LEU A 18 -15.29 28.36 13.07
N LEU A 19 -14.29 28.18 12.22
CA LEU A 19 -13.13 29.06 12.23
C LEU A 19 -13.48 30.38 11.54
N LEU A 20 -13.59 31.43 12.31
CA LEU A 20 -13.45 32.79 11.84
C LEU A 20 -11.98 32.99 11.43
N CYS A 21 -11.69 33.03 10.14
CA CYS A 21 -10.39 33.47 9.61
C CYS A 21 -10.19 34.95 9.92
N LEU A 22 -9.48 35.24 10.99
CA LEU A 22 -8.81 36.52 11.19
C LEU A 22 -7.32 36.29 11.01
N SER A 23 -6.79 36.66 9.85
CA SER A 23 -5.37 36.78 9.60
C SER A 23 -4.82 37.95 10.44
N ALA A 24 -4.16 37.62 11.55
CA ALA A 24 -3.33 38.57 12.29
C ALA A 24 -1.85 38.25 12.03
N PRO A 25 -0.97 39.28 11.89
CA PRO A 25 0.46 39.06 11.76
C PRO A 25 1.03 38.55 13.08
N ALA A 26 2.04 37.67 12.97
CA ALA A 26 2.75 37.12 14.11
C ALA A 26 3.44 38.25 14.92
N SER A 27 2.84 38.65 16.01
CA SER A 27 3.50 39.37 17.09
C SER A 27 3.75 38.35 18.21
N GLY A 28 5.04 38.12 18.56
CA GLY A 28 5.41 37.24 19.67
C GLY A 28 4.82 37.79 20.99
N GLU A 29 3.82 37.09 21.52
CA GLU A 29 3.45 37.24 22.92
C GLU A 29 4.38 36.36 23.77
N GLU A 30 5.01 36.94 24.77
CA GLU A 30 5.77 36.22 25.79
C GLU A 30 4.82 35.22 26.48
N GLY A 31 5.09 33.93 26.30
CA GLY A 31 4.33 32.81 26.91
C GLY A 31 3.33 32.09 26.02
N GLY A 32 3.35 32.28 24.70
CA GLY A 32 2.51 31.55 23.73
C GLY A 32 3.18 30.33 23.11
N LEU A 33 2.38 29.47 22.44
CA LEU A 33 2.89 28.41 21.60
C LEU A 33 3.59 29.00 20.37
N SER A 34 4.80 28.56 20.05
CA SER A 34 5.47 28.93 18.81
C SER A 34 6.01 27.70 18.07
N LEU A 35 6.09 27.83 16.75
CA LEU A 35 6.56 26.78 15.85
C LEU A 35 7.56 27.39 14.85
N SER A 36 8.72 26.77 14.71
CA SER A 36 9.74 27.19 13.75
C SER A 36 10.46 26.02 13.10
N LEU A 37 10.88 26.20 11.84
CA LEU A 37 11.68 25.26 11.06
C LEU A 37 12.39 26.02 9.93
N PRO A 38 13.36 25.38 9.21
CA PRO A 38 14.02 25.99 8.08
C PRO A 38 13.03 26.45 6.99
N LYS A 39 13.29 27.60 6.38
CA LYS A 39 12.46 28.16 5.28
C LYS A 39 12.41 27.30 4.03
N GLU A 40 13.45 26.48 3.80
CA GLU A 40 13.55 25.54 2.70
C GLU A 40 13.96 24.18 3.26
N VAL A 41 13.27 23.13 2.84
CA VAL A 41 13.52 21.74 3.23
C VAL A 41 13.70 20.93 1.96
N LYS A 42 14.63 19.98 2.01
CA LYS A 42 14.82 18.99 0.96
C LYS A 42 14.22 17.66 1.43
N GLY A 43 13.36 17.06 0.62
CA GLY A 43 12.81 15.74 0.95
C GLY A 43 13.92 14.70 1.16
N PHE A 44 13.71 13.74 2.05
CA PHE A 44 14.68 12.74 2.49
C PHE A 44 15.95 13.35 3.13
N THR A 45 15.79 14.44 3.85
CA THR A 45 16.83 14.99 4.74
C THR A 45 16.21 15.24 6.11
N ARG A 46 16.97 14.96 7.16
CA ARG A 46 16.53 15.30 8.51
C ARG A 46 16.59 16.79 8.72
N CYS A 47 15.52 17.36 9.21
CA CYS A 47 15.46 18.74 9.69
C CYS A 47 14.83 18.77 11.09
N GLU A 48 15.07 19.85 11.80
CA GLU A 48 14.53 20.08 13.13
C GLU A 48 13.30 20.98 13.03
N ILE A 49 12.24 20.60 13.77
CA ILE A 49 11.07 21.40 14.03
C ILE A 49 11.15 21.82 15.49
N THR A 50 11.28 23.09 15.77
CA THR A 50 11.29 23.59 17.14
C THR A 50 9.89 24.06 17.53
N VAL A 51 9.36 23.50 18.61
CA VAL A 51 8.09 23.88 19.24
C VAL A 51 8.38 24.43 20.63
N THR A 52 8.09 25.70 20.87
CA THR A 52 8.14 26.26 22.22
C THR A 52 6.74 26.20 22.82
N ALA A 53 6.57 25.42 23.85
CA ALA A 53 5.30 25.24 24.56
C ALA A 53 5.28 26.00 25.90
N PRO A 54 4.16 26.68 26.26
CA PRO A 54 4.06 27.45 27.49
C PRO A 54 3.76 26.60 28.73
N ALA A 55 3.66 25.30 28.57
CA ALA A 55 3.46 24.30 29.61
C ALA A 55 3.67 22.89 29.02
N ALA A 56 3.73 21.88 29.88
CA ALA A 56 3.66 20.48 29.40
C ALA A 56 2.28 20.18 28.81
N GLY A 57 2.22 19.37 27.78
CA GLY A 57 0.98 19.00 27.10
C GLY A 57 1.18 18.13 25.87
N GLU A 58 0.13 17.94 25.09
CA GLU A 58 0.15 17.19 23.83
C GLU A 58 0.00 18.12 22.63
N VAL A 59 0.71 17.85 21.56
CA VAL A 59 0.57 18.57 20.29
C VAL A 59 0.23 17.59 19.16
N LEU A 60 -0.72 17.99 18.32
CA LEU A 60 -0.93 17.41 17.01
C LEU A 60 -0.31 18.34 15.97
N LEU A 61 0.75 17.89 15.32
CA LEU A 61 1.34 18.55 14.16
C LEU A 61 0.66 18.02 12.90
N THR A 62 0.16 18.92 12.07
CA THR A 62 -0.41 18.56 10.75
C THR A 62 0.34 19.31 9.66
N LEU A 63 0.79 18.59 8.65
CA LEU A 63 1.45 19.15 7.47
C LEU A 63 0.45 19.33 6.34
N TYR A 64 0.30 20.54 5.85
CA TYR A 64 -0.57 20.89 4.72
C TYR A 64 0.21 21.38 3.53
N ASP A 65 -0.27 21.07 2.31
CA ASP A 65 0.13 21.77 1.09
C ASP A 65 -0.67 23.06 0.88
N SER A 66 -0.45 23.74 -0.26
CA SER A 66 -1.15 24.99 -0.60
C SER A 66 -2.62 24.86 -0.94
N LEU A 67 -3.16 23.67 -1.02
CA LEU A 67 -4.59 23.36 -1.20
C LEU A 67 -5.23 22.79 0.05
N ASP A 68 -4.58 22.92 1.20
CA ASP A 68 -5.01 22.39 2.49
C ASP A 68 -5.15 20.85 2.53
N ASN A 69 -4.45 20.14 1.64
CA ASN A 69 -4.36 18.70 1.71
C ASN A 69 -3.45 18.28 2.86
N PRO A 70 -3.90 17.39 3.77
CA PRO A 70 -3.09 16.96 4.91
C PRO A 70 -2.15 15.82 4.50
N TRP A 71 -0.84 16.04 4.54
CA TRP A 71 0.17 15.06 4.15
C TRP A 71 0.81 14.33 5.32
N LEU A 72 0.67 14.84 6.55
CA LEU A 72 1.21 14.22 7.76
C LEU A 72 0.37 14.60 8.96
N TYR A 73 0.11 13.64 9.84
CA TYR A 73 -0.35 13.84 11.20
C TYR A 73 0.67 13.23 12.16
N ARG A 74 1.08 13.99 13.16
CA ARG A 74 2.05 13.54 14.15
C ARG A 74 1.69 14.05 15.54
N ARG A 75 1.49 13.13 16.47
CA ARG A 75 1.24 13.44 17.88
C ARG A 75 2.54 13.37 18.66
N GLU A 76 2.79 14.36 19.50
CA GLU A 76 3.94 14.42 20.39
C GLU A 76 3.54 14.95 21.76
N THR A 77 4.24 14.47 22.78
CA THR A 77 4.14 15.03 24.14
C THR A 77 5.25 16.06 24.31
N LEU A 78 4.89 17.27 24.68
CA LEU A 78 5.83 18.39 24.85
C LEU A 78 6.04 18.67 26.33
N SER A 79 7.28 19.05 26.67
CA SER A 79 7.60 19.68 27.97
C SER A 79 7.37 21.18 27.87
N ASP A 80 7.29 21.85 29.05
CA ASP A 80 7.35 23.31 29.13
C ASP A 80 8.68 23.83 28.54
N GLY A 81 8.61 24.88 27.73
CA GLY A 81 9.74 25.46 27.03
C GLY A 81 10.00 24.89 25.63
N GLU A 82 11.27 24.88 25.24
CA GLU A 82 11.70 24.47 23.89
C GLU A 82 11.75 22.93 23.74
N ASN A 83 11.10 22.43 22.68
CA ASN A 83 11.10 21.05 22.25
C ASN A 83 11.59 20.95 20.81
N VAL A 84 12.61 20.12 20.54
CA VAL A 84 13.16 19.90 19.21
C VAL A 84 12.75 18.54 18.71
N LEU A 85 11.98 18.53 17.61
CA LEU A 85 11.44 17.34 16.96
C LEU A 85 12.18 17.11 15.65
N SER A 86 12.64 15.89 15.39
CA SER A 86 13.26 15.54 14.11
C SER A 86 12.18 15.17 13.08
N TRP A 87 12.28 15.69 11.87
CA TRP A 87 11.45 15.33 10.72
C TRP A 87 12.33 15.05 9.50
N ASP A 88 11.95 14.10 8.65
CA ASP A 88 12.75 13.62 7.53
C ASP A 88 12.35 14.20 6.17
N GLY A 89 11.50 15.21 6.16
CA GLY A 89 11.07 15.88 4.92
C GLY A 89 10.06 15.08 4.10
N ARG A 90 9.33 14.13 4.72
CA ARG A 90 8.37 13.25 4.06
C ARG A 90 6.96 13.40 4.65
N GLY A 91 5.95 12.94 3.89
CA GLY A 91 4.59 12.78 4.38
C GLY A 91 4.41 11.54 5.27
N ALA A 92 3.16 11.25 5.61
CA ALA A 92 2.79 10.08 6.40
C ALA A 92 3.26 8.78 5.75
N GLY A 93 3.83 7.86 6.55
CA GLY A 93 4.36 6.59 6.03
C GLY A 93 5.58 6.73 5.11
N GLY A 94 6.18 7.92 5.02
CA GLY A 94 7.34 8.17 4.18
C GLY A 94 7.05 8.74 2.79
N GLU A 95 5.85 9.30 2.56
CA GLU A 95 5.42 9.84 1.27
C GLU A 95 6.32 10.93 0.70
N LEU A 96 6.50 10.86 -0.62
CA LEU A 96 7.21 11.87 -1.39
C LEU A 96 6.36 13.14 -1.51
N LEU A 97 6.75 14.21 -0.83
CA LEU A 97 6.14 15.52 -0.98
C LEU A 97 6.59 16.16 -2.30
N MET A 98 5.68 16.76 -3.05
CA MET A 98 6.06 17.52 -4.25
C MET A 98 6.80 18.80 -3.88
N SER A 99 7.69 19.29 -4.74
CA SER A 99 8.29 20.61 -4.55
C SER A 99 7.20 21.68 -4.55
N GLY A 100 7.27 22.63 -3.61
CA GLY A 100 6.29 23.70 -3.45
C GLY A 100 6.14 24.16 -2.00
N PRO A 101 5.20 25.08 -1.75
CA PRO A 101 4.94 25.61 -0.43
C PRO A 101 4.11 24.64 0.42
N TYR A 102 4.51 24.55 1.68
CA TYR A 102 3.85 23.78 2.74
C TYR A 102 3.76 24.60 4.02
N ARG A 103 2.89 24.17 4.94
CA ARG A 103 2.85 24.68 6.28
C ARG A 103 2.63 23.56 7.29
N PHE A 104 3.29 23.64 8.42
CA PHE A 104 2.90 22.91 9.61
C PHE A 104 1.92 23.73 10.44
N GLU A 105 0.90 23.08 10.96
CA GLU A 105 0.01 23.58 12.01
C GLU A 105 0.21 22.73 13.26
N ALA A 106 0.38 23.39 14.39
CA ALA A 106 0.44 22.79 15.71
C ALA A 106 -0.86 23.10 16.46
N ALA A 107 -1.62 22.07 16.81
CA ALA A 107 -2.74 22.16 17.75
C ALA A 107 -2.28 21.55 19.08
N PHE A 108 -2.19 22.38 20.12
CA PHE A 108 -1.61 22.02 21.41
C PHE A 108 -2.65 22.09 22.50
N SER A 109 -2.74 21.02 23.29
CA SER A 109 -3.59 20.88 24.47
C SER A 109 -2.69 20.82 25.70
N ALA A 110 -2.68 21.90 26.48
CA ALA A 110 -1.90 21.98 27.71
C ALA A 110 -2.53 21.15 28.83
N ALA A 111 -1.71 20.64 29.73
CA ALA A 111 -2.16 19.88 30.92
C ALA A 111 -3.12 20.66 31.83
N ASP A 112 -3.12 21.98 31.75
CA ASP A 112 -4.03 22.87 32.49
C ASP A 112 -5.35 23.17 31.73
N GLY A 113 -5.56 22.53 30.59
CA GLY A 113 -6.78 22.62 29.75
C GLY A 113 -6.80 23.78 28.77
N ARG A 114 -5.70 24.53 28.60
CA ARG A 114 -5.61 25.55 27.54
C ARG A 114 -5.38 24.89 26.18
N GLU A 115 -6.10 25.37 25.16
CA GLU A 115 -5.93 25.01 23.77
C GLU A 115 -5.23 26.15 23.02
N LEU A 116 -4.12 25.85 22.35
CA LEU A 116 -3.31 26.84 21.63
C LEU A 116 -3.01 26.30 20.21
N SER A 117 -2.74 27.22 19.30
CA SER A 117 -2.31 26.88 17.94
C SER A 117 -1.18 27.75 17.48
N ALA A 118 -0.31 27.19 16.64
CA ALA A 118 0.76 27.91 15.95
C ALA A 118 0.94 27.33 14.54
N SER A 119 1.52 28.13 13.63
CA SER A 119 1.82 27.66 12.29
C SER A 119 3.14 28.17 11.78
N ALA A 120 3.80 27.40 10.90
CA ALA A 120 5.01 27.80 10.24
C ALA A 120 5.02 27.33 8.78
N SER A 121 5.34 28.25 7.84
CA SER A 121 5.36 27.96 6.41
C SER A 121 6.80 27.82 5.92
N PHE A 122 6.99 26.92 4.94
CA PHE A 122 8.28 26.61 4.31
C PHE A 122 8.08 26.09 2.89
N ASP A 123 9.16 25.96 2.14
CA ASP A 123 9.16 25.33 0.81
C ASP A 123 9.87 23.98 0.84
N VAL A 124 9.29 22.96 0.21
CA VAL A 124 10.01 21.74 -0.17
C VAL A 124 10.69 21.98 -1.51
N ARG A 125 12.02 21.74 -1.59
CA ARG A 125 12.81 21.96 -2.80
C ARG A 125 13.67 20.76 -3.15
N GLY A 126 13.10 19.90 -4.02
CA GLY A 126 13.76 18.69 -4.49
C GLY A 126 13.98 17.65 -3.37
N TYR A 127 14.85 16.68 -3.65
CA TYR A 127 15.08 15.52 -2.80
C TYR A 127 16.55 15.21 -2.65
N ALA A 128 16.96 14.69 -1.50
CA ALA A 128 18.23 14.00 -1.38
C ALA A 128 18.17 12.65 -2.12
N PRO A 129 19.32 12.04 -2.46
CA PRO A 129 19.33 10.66 -2.93
C PRO A 129 18.61 9.75 -1.93
N ALA A 130 17.62 8.97 -2.40
CA ALA A 130 16.78 8.18 -1.54
C ALA A 130 16.20 6.96 -2.25
N LEU A 131 15.76 5.98 -1.48
CA LEU A 131 14.79 4.97 -1.90
C LEU A 131 13.41 5.41 -1.41
N VAL A 132 12.43 5.45 -2.30
CA VAL A 132 11.01 5.64 -1.95
C VAL A 132 10.37 4.32 -1.58
N LEU A 133 10.86 3.25 -2.20
CA LEU A 133 10.40 1.88 -2.02
C LEU A 133 11.58 0.93 -2.11
N ALA A 134 11.61 -0.07 -1.23
CA ALA A 134 12.39 -1.29 -1.38
C ALA A 134 11.55 -2.47 -0.86
N LEU A 135 11.07 -3.32 -1.76
CA LEU A 135 10.23 -4.48 -1.43
C LEU A 135 10.89 -5.77 -1.92
N PRO A 136 11.21 -6.71 -1.02
CA PRO A 136 11.69 -8.04 -1.41
C PRO A 136 10.55 -8.87 -2.00
N SER A 137 10.86 -9.68 -3.01
CA SER A 137 9.90 -10.61 -3.63
C SER A 137 9.43 -11.71 -2.67
N SER A 138 10.28 -12.09 -1.73
CA SER A 138 9.97 -13.03 -0.65
C SER A 138 10.97 -12.90 0.48
N GLY A 139 10.66 -13.49 1.65
CA GLY A 139 11.60 -13.65 2.76
C GLY A 139 12.56 -14.83 2.59
N VAL A 140 12.49 -15.58 1.47
CA VAL A 140 13.27 -16.80 1.24
C VAL A 140 13.89 -16.79 -0.16
N LEU A 141 15.16 -17.18 -0.23
CA LEU A 141 15.89 -17.47 -1.47
C LEU A 141 16.22 -18.97 -1.53
N TYR A 142 15.90 -19.62 -2.67
CA TYR A 142 16.29 -21.03 -2.92
C TYR A 142 17.48 -21.10 -3.86
N LEU A 143 18.52 -21.88 -3.47
CA LEU A 143 19.78 -21.97 -4.20
C LEU A 143 19.73 -22.87 -5.45
N ASP A 144 18.74 -23.78 -5.53
CA ASP A 144 18.57 -24.75 -6.62
C ASP A 144 17.99 -24.15 -7.90
N GLY A 145 17.82 -22.83 -7.97
CA GLY A 145 17.37 -22.14 -9.16
C GLY A 145 15.87 -21.98 -9.26
N GLY A 146 15.13 -22.06 -8.16
CA GLY A 146 13.77 -21.54 -8.05
C GLY A 146 13.69 -20.07 -8.49
N GLU A 147 12.58 -19.40 -8.26
CA GLU A 147 12.41 -18.00 -8.64
C GLU A 147 13.59 -17.16 -8.13
N ASN A 148 14.22 -16.41 -9.06
CA ASN A 148 15.30 -15.48 -8.70
C ASN A 148 14.77 -14.47 -7.69
N TRP A 149 15.28 -14.52 -6.48
CA TRP A 149 14.97 -13.55 -5.45
C TRP A 149 15.36 -12.14 -5.93
N PHE A 150 14.49 -11.18 -5.69
CA PHE A 150 14.73 -9.81 -6.07
C PHE A 150 14.15 -8.82 -5.04
N VAL A 151 14.67 -7.60 -5.10
CA VAL A 151 14.07 -6.43 -4.43
C VAL A 151 13.61 -5.46 -5.48
N GLU A 152 12.36 -5.05 -5.42
CA GLU A 152 11.81 -3.97 -6.21
C GLU A 152 12.19 -2.63 -5.57
N CYS A 153 12.82 -1.73 -6.32
CA CYS A 153 13.32 -0.46 -5.83
C CYS A 153 12.78 0.71 -6.64
N TRP A 154 12.46 1.81 -5.95
CA TRP A 154 12.07 3.08 -6.57
C TRP A 154 12.86 4.24 -5.99
N VAL A 155 13.32 5.15 -6.86
CA VAL A 155 14.06 6.36 -6.47
C VAL A 155 13.32 7.62 -6.92
N PRO A 156 13.35 8.73 -6.16
CA PRO A 156 12.70 9.97 -6.56
C PRO A 156 13.54 10.78 -7.55
N ASN A 157 14.86 10.54 -7.59
CA ASN A 157 15.84 11.19 -8.45
C ASN A 157 17.01 10.24 -8.73
N ALA A 158 17.80 10.54 -9.74
CA ALA A 158 18.95 9.71 -10.10
C ALA A 158 19.94 9.56 -8.95
N CYS A 159 20.25 8.31 -8.61
CA CYS A 159 21.24 7.98 -7.58
C CYS A 159 21.84 6.58 -7.79
N VAL A 160 22.92 6.31 -7.07
CA VAL A 160 23.48 4.95 -6.96
C VAL A 160 22.91 4.32 -5.71
N VAL A 161 22.28 3.16 -5.88
CA VAL A 161 21.78 2.31 -4.79
C VAL A 161 22.80 1.19 -4.55
N GLU A 162 23.18 1.02 -3.31
CA GLU A 162 24.01 -0.10 -2.84
C GLU A 162 23.09 -1.14 -2.22
N MET A 163 23.36 -2.42 -2.52
CA MET A 163 22.77 -3.57 -1.85
C MET A 163 23.86 -4.40 -1.21
N ASP A 164 23.83 -4.54 0.10
CA ASP A 164 24.70 -5.43 0.87
C ASP A 164 23.91 -6.62 1.39
N VAL A 165 24.51 -7.80 1.34
CA VAL A 165 24.00 -9.01 2.00
C VAL A 165 24.99 -9.41 3.07
N LEU A 166 24.48 -9.51 4.30
CA LEU A 166 25.25 -9.82 5.50
C LEU A 166 24.87 -11.20 6.02
N ASP A 167 25.83 -11.99 6.48
CA ASP A 167 25.57 -13.25 7.19
C ASP A 167 25.08 -13.01 8.62
N ALA A 168 24.82 -14.09 9.37
CA ALA A 168 24.31 -14.01 10.74
C ALA A 168 25.31 -13.33 11.72
N GLU A 169 26.59 -13.34 11.40
CA GLU A 169 27.67 -12.68 12.16
C GLU A 169 27.84 -11.20 11.75
N GLY A 170 27.12 -10.73 10.73
CA GLY A 170 27.20 -9.37 10.20
C GLY A 170 28.34 -9.16 9.18
N ASN A 171 28.96 -10.21 8.69
CA ASN A 171 29.98 -10.09 7.64
C ASN A 171 29.31 -9.92 6.28
N GLN A 172 29.83 -9.01 5.47
CA GLN A 172 29.34 -8.78 4.11
C GLN A 172 29.76 -9.91 3.17
N VAL A 173 28.81 -10.73 2.73
CA VAL A 173 29.04 -11.84 1.80
C VAL A 173 28.84 -11.43 0.34
N TYR A 174 28.06 -10.38 0.10
CA TYR A 174 27.80 -9.87 -1.24
C TYR A 174 27.54 -8.37 -1.21
N THR A 175 27.96 -7.68 -2.26
CA THR A 175 27.59 -6.27 -2.49
C THR A 175 27.33 -6.02 -3.98
N LYS A 176 26.42 -5.09 -4.27
CA LYS A 176 26.09 -4.68 -5.63
C LYS A 176 25.72 -3.21 -5.67
N SER A 177 26.35 -2.47 -6.61
CA SER A 177 25.98 -1.09 -6.92
C SER A 177 25.10 -1.05 -8.17
N VAL A 178 23.98 -0.32 -8.11
CA VAL A 178 23.05 -0.10 -9.22
C VAL A 178 22.86 1.39 -9.43
N SER A 179 23.13 1.87 -10.66
CA SER A 179 22.81 3.26 -11.05
C SER A 179 21.37 3.33 -11.52
N MET A 180 20.56 4.10 -10.82
CA MET A 180 19.14 4.31 -11.13
C MET A 180 18.92 5.71 -11.69
N GLY A 181 18.03 5.84 -12.69
CA GLY A 181 17.66 7.11 -13.33
C GLY A 181 16.70 7.96 -12.50
N ASP A 182 16.14 9.01 -13.08
CA ASP A 182 15.22 9.95 -12.44
C ASP A 182 13.89 10.04 -13.20
N PRO A 183 12.74 9.84 -12.59
CA PRO A 183 12.47 8.86 -11.53
C PRO A 183 12.55 7.44 -12.12
N ASP A 184 13.17 6.54 -11.43
CA ASP A 184 13.43 5.22 -11.97
C ASP A 184 13.01 4.10 -11.02
N ARG A 185 12.62 2.99 -11.65
CA ARG A 185 12.32 1.72 -11.03
C ARG A 185 13.29 0.68 -11.55
N ASP A 186 13.85 -0.10 -10.64
CA ASP A 186 14.65 -1.28 -10.98
C ASP A 186 14.29 -2.47 -10.08
N VAL A 187 14.67 -3.64 -10.54
CA VAL A 187 14.54 -4.89 -9.81
C VAL A 187 15.95 -5.45 -9.60
N ILE A 188 16.45 -5.27 -8.39
CA ILE A 188 17.80 -5.73 -8.02
C ILE A 188 17.71 -7.21 -7.67
N ARG A 189 18.37 -8.06 -8.46
CA ARG A 189 18.35 -9.53 -8.31
C ARG A 189 19.60 -10.03 -7.64
N TRP A 190 19.43 -11.05 -6.80
CA TRP A 190 20.50 -11.85 -6.23
C TRP A 190 20.12 -13.33 -6.29
N ASN A 191 21.06 -14.16 -6.67
CA ASN A 191 20.86 -15.60 -6.83
C ASN A 191 21.56 -16.45 -5.76
N GLY A 192 21.98 -15.84 -4.65
CA GLY A 192 22.73 -16.53 -3.59
C GLY A 192 24.22 -16.77 -3.91
N THR A 193 24.78 -16.07 -4.91
CA THR A 193 26.22 -16.13 -5.19
C THR A 193 26.92 -14.99 -4.47
N GLY A 194 27.92 -15.32 -3.63
CA GLY A 194 28.71 -14.35 -2.90
C GLY A 194 29.74 -13.61 -3.77
N SER A 195 30.46 -12.66 -3.17
CA SER A 195 31.51 -11.89 -3.85
C SER A 195 32.72 -12.76 -4.23
N ASP A 196 32.85 -13.95 -3.66
CA ASP A 196 33.85 -14.97 -3.99
C ASP A 196 33.45 -15.89 -5.17
N TYR A 197 32.32 -15.59 -5.82
CA TYR A 197 31.71 -16.36 -6.93
C TYR A 197 31.22 -17.76 -6.53
N ARG A 198 31.05 -18.04 -5.25
CA ARG A 198 30.45 -19.29 -4.75
C ARG A 198 29.07 -19.07 -4.21
N LYS A 199 28.25 -20.12 -4.20
CA LYS A 199 26.97 -20.08 -3.50
C LYS A 199 27.23 -19.92 -2.01
N VAL A 200 26.47 -19.02 -1.36
CA VAL A 200 26.50 -18.90 0.10
C VAL A 200 25.88 -20.15 0.75
N ALA A 201 26.19 -20.40 2.00
CA ALA A 201 25.58 -21.51 2.74
C ALA A 201 24.09 -21.23 3.00
N PRO A 202 23.24 -22.26 3.12
CA PRO A 202 21.91 -22.09 3.69
C PRO A 202 21.99 -21.49 5.11
N GLY A 203 21.07 -20.58 5.43
CA GLY A 203 21.06 -19.86 6.72
C GLY A 203 20.32 -18.55 6.66
N GLU A 204 20.39 -17.78 7.74
CA GLU A 204 19.77 -16.48 7.87
C GLU A 204 20.74 -15.37 7.47
N TYR A 205 20.25 -14.44 6.69
CA TYR A 205 20.98 -13.29 6.17
C TYR A 205 20.20 -12.01 6.41
N THR A 206 20.90 -10.90 6.36
CA THR A 206 20.30 -9.56 6.35
C THR A 206 20.64 -8.87 5.03
N VAL A 207 19.63 -8.36 4.36
CA VAL A 207 19.80 -7.53 3.16
C VAL A 207 19.59 -6.08 3.53
N ARG A 208 20.56 -5.22 3.17
CA ARG A 208 20.50 -3.78 3.36
C ARG A 208 20.61 -3.08 2.02
N LEU A 209 19.65 -2.18 1.72
CA LEU A 209 19.68 -1.31 0.56
C LEU A 209 19.72 0.14 1.01
N TYR A 210 20.59 0.93 0.39
CA TYR A 210 20.70 2.35 0.72
C TYR A 210 21.24 3.15 -0.47
N PRO A 211 20.86 4.45 -0.57
CA PRO A 211 21.49 5.37 -1.52
C PRO A 211 22.94 5.65 -1.08
N LYS A 212 23.90 5.43 -1.94
CA LYS A 212 25.34 5.59 -1.63
C LYS A 212 25.71 6.94 -1.00
N LYS A 213 25.01 8.02 -1.40
CA LYS A 213 25.25 9.38 -0.90
C LYS A 213 24.31 9.81 0.23
N ASN A 214 23.47 8.90 0.73
CA ASN A 214 22.54 9.14 1.83
C ASN A 214 22.24 7.84 2.59
N PRO A 215 23.28 7.20 3.18
CA PRO A 215 23.17 5.84 3.71
C PRO A 215 22.32 5.72 4.97
N ASP A 216 21.92 6.84 5.60
CA ASP A 216 21.03 6.88 6.76
C ASP A 216 19.57 6.62 6.40
N PHE A 217 19.22 6.68 5.11
CA PHE A 217 17.89 6.36 4.57
C PHE A 217 17.94 4.98 3.91
N ASP A 218 18.19 3.96 4.74
CA ASP A 218 18.28 2.58 4.30
C ASP A 218 16.98 1.78 4.54
N TYR A 219 16.92 0.65 3.83
CA TYR A 219 15.96 -0.41 4.05
C TYR A 219 16.72 -1.68 4.42
N THR A 220 16.28 -2.32 5.49
CA THR A 220 16.88 -3.55 5.99
C THR A 220 15.80 -4.60 6.21
N PHE A 221 16.02 -5.81 5.72
CA PHE A 221 15.09 -6.93 5.91
C PHE A 221 15.83 -8.26 6.02
N PRO A 222 15.23 -9.24 6.74
CA PRO A 222 15.76 -10.58 6.85
C PRO A 222 15.58 -11.36 5.56
N LEU A 223 16.47 -12.31 5.28
CA LEU A 223 16.38 -13.24 4.17
C LEU A 223 16.87 -14.61 4.60
N SER A 224 16.00 -15.60 4.56
CA SER A 224 16.38 -17.00 4.75
C SER A 224 16.88 -17.59 3.43
N VAL A 225 18.08 -18.13 3.41
CA VAL A 225 18.62 -18.85 2.25
C VAL A 225 18.48 -20.34 2.48
N GLN A 226 17.80 -21.03 1.58
CA GLN A 226 17.53 -22.46 1.63
C GLN A 226 18.09 -23.17 0.39
N GLU A 227 18.43 -24.44 0.55
CA GLU A 227 19.06 -25.20 -0.53
C GLU A 227 18.10 -25.49 -1.67
N THR A 228 16.89 -25.93 -1.35
CA THR A 228 15.90 -26.43 -2.32
C THR A 228 14.53 -25.83 -2.10
N ALA A 229 13.89 -25.40 -3.18
CA ALA A 229 12.52 -24.94 -3.14
C ALA A 229 11.55 -26.08 -2.81
N PRO A 230 10.54 -25.86 -1.95
CA PRO A 230 9.52 -26.87 -1.71
C PRO A 230 8.75 -27.12 -3.01
N GLN A 231 8.45 -28.39 -3.27
CA GLN A 231 7.61 -28.75 -4.41
C GLN A 231 6.20 -28.18 -4.20
N ALA A 232 5.68 -27.49 -5.22
CA ALA A 232 4.31 -27.01 -5.18
C ALA A 232 3.34 -28.20 -4.93
N PRO A 233 2.38 -28.06 -4.01
CA PRO A 233 1.41 -29.12 -3.78
C PRO A 233 0.55 -29.34 -5.03
N PRO A 234 0.01 -30.56 -5.22
CA PRO A 234 -0.89 -30.83 -6.33
C PRO A 234 -2.17 -30.00 -6.23
N VAL A 235 -2.74 -29.66 -7.39
CA VAL A 235 -4.07 -29.03 -7.47
C VAL A 235 -5.12 -29.97 -6.89
N ALA A 236 -5.84 -29.53 -5.88
CA ALA A 236 -6.87 -30.27 -5.18
C ALA A 236 -8.04 -29.34 -4.82
N VAL A 237 -9.15 -29.91 -4.35
CA VAL A 237 -10.29 -29.14 -3.83
C VAL A 237 -9.83 -28.23 -2.71
N THR A 238 -10.14 -26.92 -2.82
CA THR A 238 -9.61 -25.91 -1.89
C THR A 238 -10.52 -25.59 -0.72
N GLY A 239 -11.82 -25.87 -0.85
CA GLY A 239 -12.85 -25.26 0.00
C GLY A 239 -12.95 -23.74 -0.23
N PRO A 240 -13.70 -23.02 0.62
CA PRO A 240 -13.89 -21.58 0.46
C PRO A 240 -12.56 -20.81 0.44
N VAL A 241 -12.40 -19.94 -0.54
CA VAL A 241 -11.24 -19.03 -0.69
C VAL A 241 -11.60 -17.56 -0.37
N ILE A 242 -12.88 -17.33 -0.05
CA ILE A 242 -13.43 -16.02 0.33
C ILE A 242 -14.14 -16.20 1.66
N PRO A 243 -13.87 -15.35 2.67
CA PRO A 243 -14.56 -15.41 3.95
C PRO A 243 -16.02 -14.91 3.81
N GLU A 244 -16.86 -15.41 4.69
CA GLU A 244 -18.22 -14.92 4.84
C GLU A 244 -18.26 -13.70 5.78
N ARG A 245 -19.22 -12.80 5.57
CA ARG A 245 -19.43 -11.68 6.48
C ARG A 245 -19.85 -12.18 7.87
N GLY A 246 -19.24 -11.63 8.90
CA GLY A 246 -19.51 -12.00 10.29
C GLY A 246 -18.57 -13.06 10.85
N MET A 247 -17.65 -13.60 10.06
CA MET A 247 -16.53 -14.39 10.57
C MET A 247 -15.63 -13.53 11.48
N SER A 248 -14.96 -14.16 12.43
CA SER A 248 -13.94 -13.53 13.24
C SER A 248 -12.69 -13.20 12.42
N ASP A 249 -11.88 -12.22 12.87
CA ASP A 249 -10.62 -11.87 12.22
C ASP A 249 -9.67 -13.06 12.08
N ALA A 250 -9.63 -13.95 13.08
CA ALA A 250 -8.83 -15.17 13.04
C ALA A 250 -9.27 -16.14 11.93
N GLU A 251 -10.58 -16.33 11.74
CA GLU A 251 -11.12 -17.18 10.66
C GLU A 251 -10.86 -16.55 9.30
N ILE A 252 -11.05 -15.22 9.17
CA ILE A 252 -10.74 -14.45 7.96
C ILE A 252 -9.26 -14.64 7.62
N TRP A 253 -8.37 -14.44 8.57
CA TRP A 253 -6.93 -14.59 8.37
C TRP A 253 -6.54 -16.01 7.92
N GLN A 254 -7.12 -17.04 8.52
CA GLN A 254 -6.88 -18.41 8.10
C GLN A 254 -7.27 -18.66 6.64
N ILE A 255 -8.36 -18.06 6.17
CA ILE A 255 -8.77 -18.14 4.76
C ILE A 255 -7.79 -17.35 3.87
N MET A 256 -7.40 -16.15 4.29
CA MET A 256 -6.48 -15.30 3.55
C MET A 256 -5.11 -15.96 3.34
N MET A 257 -4.62 -16.69 4.31
CA MET A 257 -3.29 -17.33 4.26
C MET A 257 -3.28 -18.71 3.58
N LYS A 258 -4.43 -19.23 3.14
CA LYS A 258 -4.45 -20.47 2.34
C LYS A 258 -3.73 -20.28 1.01
N PRO A 259 -2.96 -21.27 0.54
CA PRO A 259 -2.43 -21.26 -0.82
C PRO A 259 -3.54 -21.07 -1.86
N SER A 260 -3.26 -20.35 -2.92
CA SER A 260 -4.15 -20.16 -4.07
C SER A 260 -3.85 -21.15 -5.18
N VAL A 261 -4.88 -21.77 -5.73
CA VAL A 261 -4.80 -22.33 -7.07
C VAL A 261 -4.95 -21.18 -8.07
N VAL A 262 -3.97 -20.99 -8.94
CA VAL A 262 -3.97 -19.95 -9.96
C VAL A 262 -3.63 -20.54 -11.33
N ILE A 263 -3.87 -19.80 -12.38
CA ILE A 263 -3.43 -20.22 -13.73
C ILE A 263 -1.92 -20.03 -13.84
N ASN A 264 -1.22 -21.06 -14.32
CA ASN A 264 0.23 -21.01 -14.53
C ASN A 264 0.54 -20.15 -15.76
N ALA A 265 0.57 -18.84 -15.57
CA ALA A 265 0.84 -17.84 -16.59
C ALA A 265 1.66 -16.70 -15.98
N THR A 266 2.18 -15.82 -16.81
CA THR A 266 2.93 -14.64 -16.35
C THR A 266 2.05 -13.39 -16.40
N GLY A 267 2.10 -12.61 -15.30
CA GLY A 267 1.50 -11.28 -15.19
C GLY A 267 -0.01 -11.27 -14.96
N SER A 268 -0.50 -10.09 -14.63
CA SER A 268 -1.88 -9.83 -14.21
C SER A 268 -2.83 -9.44 -15.35
N SER A 269 -2.41 -9.45 -16.61
CA SER A 269 -3.20 -8.93 -17.74
C SER A 269 -3.76 -9.99 -18.68
N SER A 270 -3.27 -11.23 -18.62
CA SER A 270 -3.76 -12.32 -19.50
C SER A 270 -5.15 -12.81 -19.08
N ARG A 271 -6.01 -13.16 -20.01
CA ARG A 271 -7.38 -13.61 -19.78
C ARG A 271 -7.55 -15.04 -20.29
N PHE A 272 -8.28 -15.85 -19.53
CA PHE A 272 -8.48 -17.27 -19.82
C PHE A 272 -9.94 -17.61 -19.75
N THR A 273 -10.37 -18.50 -20.65
CA THR A 273 -11.76 -18.92 -20.74
C THR A 273 -12.00 -20.15 -19.87
N LEU A 274 -12.92 -20.05 -18.91
CA LEU A 274 -13.52 -21.21 -18.28
C LEU A 274 -14.51 -21.87 -19.22
N ARG A 275 -14.61 -23.20 -19.19
CA ARG A 275 -15.47 -23.99 -20.06
C ARG A 275 -16.69 -24.52 -19.28
N GLU A 276 -17.83 -24.64 -19.95
CA GLU A 276 -19.06 -25.19 -19.35
C GLU A 276 -18.93 -26.69 -19.01
N SER A 277 -18.06 -27.42 -19.72
CA SER A 277 -17.76 -28.83 -19.45
C SER A 277 -16.26 -29.10 -19.62
N PRO A 278 -15.72 -30.24 -19.12
CA PRO A 278 -14.27 -30.54 -19.13
C PRO A 278 -13.78 -30.88 -20.56
N SER A 279 -13.88 -29.92 -21.46
CA SER A 279 -13.48 -30.03 -22.85
C SER A 279 -13.04 -28.70 -23.44
N LYS A 280 -11.94 -28.70 -24.18
CA LYS A 280 -11.47 -27.48 -24.92
C LYS A 280 -12.47 -27.01 -25.99
N ARG A 281 -13.38 -27.89 -26.43
CA ARG A 281 -14.40 -27.60 -27.46
C ARG A 281 -15.73 -27.11 -26.84
N SER A 282 -15.86 -27.17 -25.52
CA SER A 282 -17.07 -26.69 -24.81
C SER A 282 -17.21 -25.20 -24.93
N ALA A 283 -18.44 -24.69 -24.82
CA ALA A 283 -18.73 -23.26 -24.77
C ALA A 283 -18.03 -22.57 -23.61
N SER A 284 -17.96 -21.26 -23.69
CA SER A 284 -17.40 -20.42 -22.62
C SER A 284 -18.39 -20.27 -21.49
N ALA A 285 -18.01 -20.64 -20.27
CA ALA A 285 -18.74 -20.31 -19.06
C ALA A 285 -18.44 -18.87 -18.57
N GLY A 286 -17.23 -18.36 -18.84
CA GLY A 286 -16.81 -17.03 -18.44
C GLY A 286 -15.30 -16.81 -18.61
N LEU A 287 -14.84 -15.63 -18.20
CA LEU A 287 -13.44 -15.22 -18.29
C LEU A 287 -12.86 -15.00 -16.90
N VAL A 288 -11.67 -15.55 -16.66
CA VAL A 288 -10.85 -15.28 -15.48
C VAL A 288 -9.55 -14.61 -15.89
N CYS A 289 -8.97 -13.87 -14.98
CA CYS A 289 -7.75 -13.11 -15.22
C CYS A 289 -6.58 -13.77 -14.52
N CYS A 290 -5.60 -14.23 -15.31
CA CYS A 290 -4.17 -14.30 -14.97
C CYS A 290 -3.72 -15.10 -13.74
N ALA A 291 -2.39 -15.09 -13.58
CA ALA A 291 -1.64 -15.71 -12.49
C ALA A 291 -1.94 -15.14 -11.07
N THR A 292 -2.66 -14.04 -10.99
CA THR A 292 -3.01 -13.40 -9.72
C THR A 292 -4.41 -13.70 -9.21
N GLN A 293 -5.30 -14.27 -10.04
CA GLN A 293 -6.66 -14.61 -9.62
C GLN A 293 -6.71 -16.01 -9.01
N GLY A 294 -7.00 -16.09 -7.72
CA GLY A 294 -7.23 -17.35 -7.02
C GLY A 294 -8.55 -18.01 -7.44
N LEU A 295 -8.47 -19.29 -7.71
CA LEU A 295 -9.59 -20.14 -8.13
C LEU A 295 -10.02 -21.03 -6.96
N GLU A 296 -11.31 -21.05 -6.63
CA GLU A 296 -11.89 -22.02 -5.72
C GLU A 296 -12.11 -23.31 -6.51
N VAL A 297 -11.36 -24.36 -6.20
CA VAL A 297 -11.48 -25.67 -6.84
C VAL A 297 -12.58 -26.47 -6.14
N LEU A 298 -13.63 -26.78 -6.88
CA LEU A 298 -14.81 -27.52 -6.41
C LEU A 298 -14.69 -29.03 -6.63
N ALA A 299 -14.07 -29.44 -7.76
CA ALA A 299 -13.82 -30.82 -8.13
C ALA A 299 -12.58 -30.94 -9.02
N VAL A 300 -11.97 -32.12 -9.02
CA VAL A 300 -10.88 -32.48 -9.96
C VAL A 300 -11.22 -33.84 -10.58
N GLU A 301 -11.42 -33.89 -11.89
CA GLU A 301 -11.85 -35.08 -12.63
C GLU A 301 -11.14 -35.12 -14.01
N ASP A 302 -10.60 -36.26 -14.39
CA ASP A 302 -10.03 -36.54 -15.70
C ASP A 302 -9.07 -35.46 -16.26
N GLY A 303 -8.24 -34.88 -15.37
CA GLY A 303 -7.27 -33.83 -15.73
C GLY A 303 -7.87 -32.43 -15.88
N TRP A 304 -9.13 -32.23 -15.47
CA TRP A 304 -9.82 -30.95 -15.40
C TRP A 304 -10.19 -30.61 -13.97
N ALA A 305 -10.14 -29.32 -13.64
CA ALA A 305 -10.65 -28.78 -12.37
C ALA A 305 -11.94 -28.00 -12.65
N GLN A 306 -13.00 -28.29 -11.92
CA GLN A 306 -14.14 -27.40 -11.83
C GLN A 306 -13.81 -26.30 -10.83
N VAL A 307 -13.85 -25.05 -11.30
CA VAL A 307 -13.45 -23.90 -10.49
C VAL A 307 -14.55 -22.85 -10.44
N ARG A 308 -14.60 -22.13 -9.31
CA ARG A 308 -15.42 -20.94 -9.11
C ARG A 308 -14.52 -19.72 -8.93
N ALA A 309 -14.83 -18.64 -9.63
CA ALA A 309 -14.06 -17.39 -9.53
C ALA A 309 -14.92 -16.18 -9.94
N GLY A 310 -14.48 -14.97 -9.65
CA GLY A 310 -15.09 -13.75 -10.20
C GLY A 310 -14.89 -13.68 -11.72
N ASN A 311 -15.99 -13.52 -12.46
CA ASN A 311 -15.94 -13.34 -13.91
C ASN A 311 -15.44 -11.94 -14.25
N TYR A 312 -14.41 -11.86 -15.05
CA TYR A 312 -13.83 -10.58 -15.47
C TYR A 312 -14.79 -9.75 -16.34
N SER A 313 -15.74 -10.37 -17.02
CA SER A 313 -16.61 -9.71 -18.01
C SER A 313 -17.72 -8.88 -17.37
N ASP A 314 -18.22 -9.27 -16.19
CA ASP A 314 -19.41 -8.69 -15.54
C ASP A 314 -19.29 -8.55 -14.02
N GLY A 315 -18.19 -9.04 -13.43
CA GLY A 315 -17.94 -8.96 -12.01
C GLY A 315 -18.82 -9.86 -11.14
N HIS A 316 -19.49 -10.87 -11.70
CA HIS A 316 -20.24 -11.89 -10.94
C HIS A 316 -19.41 -13.17 -10.79
N PHE A 317 -19.79 -14.04 -9.86
CA PHE A 317 -19.16 -15.35 -9.79
C PHE A 317 -19.56 -16.22 -10.97
N VAL A 318 -18.59 -16.95 -11.51
CA VAL A 318 -18.76 -17.98 -12.53
C VAL A 318 -18.16 -19.28 -12.08
N THR A 319 -18.81 -20.38 -12.44
CA THR A 319 -18.29 -21.75 -12.30
C THR A 319 -18.03 -22.34 -13.67
N GLY A 320 -16.88 -22.96 -13.83
CA GLY A 320 -16.52 -23.61 -15.11
C GLY A 320 -15.31 -24.53 -14.94
N TRP A 321 -14.88 -25.14 -16.04
CA TRP A 321 -13.81 -26.11 -16.06
C TRP A 321 -12.53 -25.55 -16.67
N PHE A 322 -11.39 -25.90 -16.08
CA PHE A 322 -10.06 -25.53 -16.59
C PHE A 322 -9.08 -26.71 -16.50
N PRO A 323 -8.12 -26.88 -17.43
CA PRO A 323 -7.17 -28.00 -17.41
C PRO A 323 -6.24 -27.93 -16.20
N VAL A 324 -6.16 -28.98 -15.40
CA VAL A 324 -5.29 -29.04 -14.19
C VAL A 324 -3.83 -28.76 -14.52
N LYS A 325 -3.33 -29.26 -15.65
CA LYS A 325 -1.92 -29.06 -16.06
C LYS A 325 -1.54 -27.59 -16.35
N GLU A 326 -2.53 -26.74 -16.51
CA GLU A 326 -2.36 -25.29 -16.74
C GLU A 326 -2.58 -24.50 -15.42
N LEU A 327 -2.72 -25.19 -14.28
CA LEU A 327 -2.85 -24.62 -12.96
C LEU A 327 -1.60 -24.86 -12.13
N THR A 328 -1.38 -23.98 -11.16
CA THR A 328 -0.34 -24.13 -10.14
C THR A 328 -0.87 -23.66 -8.79
N VAL A 329 -0.17 -24.00 -7.71
CA VAL A 329 -0.49 -23.57 -6.36
C VAL A 329 0.56 -22.56 -5.90
N VAL A 330 0.11 -21.39 -5.45
CA VAL A 330 0.96 -20.29 -4.99
C VAL A 330 0.58 -19.91 -3.57
N SER A 331 1.55 -19.82 -2.68
CA SER A 331 1.34 -19.30 -1.34
C SER A 331 1.28 -17.76 -1.36
N PRO A 332 0.36 -17.13 -0.61
CA PRO A 332 0.38 -15.69 -0.45
C PRO A 332 1.64 -15.27 0.33
N ALA A 333 2.04 -14.01 0.14
CA ALA A 333 3.05 -13.40 1.00
C ALA A 333 2.57 -13.45 2.46
N PRO A 334 3.45 -13.77 3.42
CA PRO A 334 3.13 -13.76 4.83
C PRO A 334 2.91 -12.31 5.32
N HIS A 335 2.42 -12.15 6.52
CA HIS A 335 2.30 -10.93 7.28
C HIS A 335 1.19 -9.96 6.85
N TYR A 336 0.91 -9.77 5.56
CA TYR A 336 -0.12 -8.83 5.12
C TYR A 336 -1.19 -9.46 4.25
N ALA A 337 -2.43 -9.00 4.45
CA ALA A 337 -3.55 -9.29 3.55
C ALA A 337 -4.54 -8.12 3.53
N VAL A 338 -5.32 -8.02 2.47
CA VAL A 338 -6.28 -6.94 2.25
C VAL A 338 -7.67 -7.52 2.04
N LEU A 339 -8.65 -6.99 2.76
CA LEU A 339 -10.07 -7.29 2.59
C LEU A 339 -10.81 -6.04 2.11
N VAL A 340 -11.41 -6.12 0.94
CA VAL A 340 -12.29 -5.06 0.40
C VAL A 340 -13.74 -5.51 0.53
N ASP A 341 -14.55 -4.77 1.27
CA ASP A 341 -16.00 -4.96 1.35
C ASP A 341 -16.70 -3.95 0.43
N LYS A 342 -17.20 -4.42 -0.70
CA LYS A 342 -17.92 -3.59 -1.68
C LYS A 342 -19.21 -3.02 -1.11
N ARG A 343 -19.90 -3.73 -0.23
CA ARG A 343 -21.14 -3.27 0.41
C ARG A 343 -20.89 -2.14 1.41
N ALA A 344 -19.84 -2.29 2.22
CA ALA A 344 -19.44 -1.27 3.18
C ALA A 344 -18.59 -0.15 2.56
N GLN A 345 -18.04 -0.35 1.35
CA GLN A 345 -17.08 0.51 0.68
C GLN A 345 -15.87 0.80 1.57
N THR A 346 -15.31 -0.27 2.14
CA THR A 346 -14.14 -0.22 3.01
C THR A 346 -13.05 -1.18 2.55
N LEU A 347 -11.81 -0.86 2.92
CA LEU A 347 -10.64 -1.70 2.78
C LEU A 347 -10.03 -1.88 4.16
N THR A 348 -9.90 -3.11 4.62
CA THR A 348 -9.21 -3.48 5.87
C THR A 348 -7.89 -4.14 5.52
N VAL A 349 -6.81 -3.66 6.11
CA VAL A 349 -5.50 -4.32 6.08
C VAL A 349 -5.38 -5.21 7.31
N TYR A 350 -4.99 -6.46 7.09
CA TYR A 350 -4.61 -7.39 8.14
C TYR A 350 -3.08 -7.49 8.20
N HIS A 351 -2.54 -7.52 9.39
CA HIS A 351 -1.12 -7.77 9.66
C HIS A 351 -1.00 -8.85 10.76
N ASP A 352 -0.37 -9.96 10.43
CA ASP A 352 -0.17 -11.11 11.34
C ASP A 352 -1.44 -11.55 12.07
N GLY A 353 -2.56 -11.61 11.35
CA GLY A 353 -3.83 -12.09 11.84
C GLY A 353 -4.73 -11.05 12.51
N MET A 354 -4.27 -9.81 12.64
CA MET A 354 -5.03 -8.73 13.27
C MET A 354 -5.32 -7.60 12.28
N PRO A 355 -6.49 -6.95 12.36
CA PRO A 355 -6.74 -5.73 11.59
C PRO A 355 -5.74 -4.62 11.99
N ALA A 356 -4.93 -4.16 11.06
CA ALA A 356 -4.03 -3.03 11.24
C ALA A 356 -4.75 -1.69 11.04
N GLY A 357 -5.83 -1.67 10.24
CA GLY A 357 -6.66 -0.50 10.04
C GLY A 357 -7.68 -0.70 8.92
N THR A 358 -8.71 0.14 8.93
CA THR A 358 -9.78 0.14 7.94
C THR A 358 -9.99 1.55 7.39
N VAL A 359 -10.02 1.67 6.07
CA VAL A 359 -10.18 2.95 5.38
C VAL A 359 -11.35 2.92 4.37
N PRO A 360 -12.02 4.05 4.13
CA PRO A 360 -13.03 4.13 3.09
C PRO A 360 -12.40 4.01 1.70
N VAL A 361 -13.09 3.31 0.81
CA VAL A 361 -12.68 3.14 -0.59
C VAL A 361 -13.80 3.52 -1.56
N SER A 362 -13.46 3.55 -2.84
CA SER A 362 -14.45 3.65 -3.91
C SER A 362 -14.21 2.51 -4.90
N THR A 363 -15.18 1.62 -5.03
CA THR A 363 -15.15 0.47 -5.94
C THR A 363 -15.89 0.76 -7.25
N GLY A 364 -15.94 -0.21 -8.14
CA GLY A 364 -16.57 -0.12 -9.45
C GLY A 364 -18.05 0.24 -9.41
N LEU A 365 -18.47 1.09 -10.33
CA LEU A 365 -19.88 1.44 -10.59
C LEU A 365 -20.26 0.90 -11.97
N PRO A 366 -20.80 -0.32 -12.04
CA PRO A 366 -21.26 -0.89 -13.29
C PRO A 366 -22.51 -0.16 -13.81
N THR A 367 -22.72 -0.23 -15.12
CA THR A 367 -23.95 0.21 -15.77
C THR A 367 -24.42 -0.90 -16.73
N GLU A 368 -25.66 -0.89 -17.17
CA GLU A 368 -26.18 -1.85 -18.16
C GLU A 368 -25.32 -1.92 -19.43
N LYS A 369 -24.74 -0.79 -19.84
CA LYS A 369 -23.88 -0.71 -21.04
C LYS A 369 -22.42 -1.06 -20.76
N LYS A 370 -22.01 -1.08 -19.49
CA LYS A 370 -20.62 -1.29 -19.04
C LYS A 370 -20.59 -2.14 -17.76
N PRO A 371 -21.05 -3.40 -17.83
CA PRO A 371 -21.03 -4.32 -16.69
C PRO A 371 -19.60 -4.64 -16.23
N GLU A 372 -18.62 -4.59 -17.14
CA GLU A 372 -17.19 -4.78 -16.86
C GLU A 372 -16.59 -3.73 -15.91
N ARG A 373 -17.34 -2.69 -15.57
CA ARG A 373 -16.94 -1.71 -14.54
C ARG A 373 -17.19 -2.18 -13.11
N GLU A 374 -17.79 -3.35 -12.90
CA GLU A 374 -17.89 -3.94 -11.58
C GLU A 374 -16.49 -4.32 -11.06
N THR A 375 -16.22 -4.09 -9.77
CA THR A 375 -15.07 -4.67 -9.10
C THR A 375 -15.37 -6.14 -8.85
N SER A 376 -14.71 -7.04 -9.58
CA SER A 376 -14.98 -8.47 -9.49
C SER A 376 -14.72 -9.00 -8.08
N PRO A 377 -15.66 -9.74 -7.47
CA PRO A 377 -15.42 -10.42 -6.21
C PRO A 377 -14.44 -11.56 -6.40
N GLY A 378 -13.75 -11.94 -5.34
CA GLY A 378 -12.82 -13.07 -5.41
C GLY A 378 -11.63 -12.94 -4.50
N ALA A 379 -10.74 -13.92 -4.61
CA ALA A 379 -9.44 -13.92 -3.99
C ALA A 379 -8.38 -13.65 -5.07
N PHE A 380 -7.48 -12.73 -4.79
CA PHE A 380 -6.42 -12.32 -5.70
C PHE A 380 -5.09 -12.27 -4.97
N LEU A 381 -4.01 -12.15 -5.74
CA LEU A 381 -2.67 -11.84 -5.27
C LEU A 381 -2.20 -10.54 -5.91
N THR A 382 -1.45 -9.72 -5.20
CA THR A 382 -0.82 -8.56 -5.81
C THR A 382 0.25 -8.99 -6.81
N ASP A 383 0.41 -8.20 -7.87
CA ASP A 383 1.50 -8.34 -8.85
C ASP A 383 2.61 -7.31 -8.57
N ILE A 384 3.71 -7.40 -9.31
CA ILE A 384 4.82 -6.44 -9.26
C ILE A 384 4.30 -5.05 -9.65
N HIS A 385 4.73 -4.01 -8.95
CA HIS A 385 4.42 -2.63 -9.28
C HIS A 385 4.96 -2.27 -10.66
N PHE A 386 4.15 -1.64 -11.52
CA PHE A 386 4.58 -1.29 -12.88
C PHE A 386 4.91 0.19 -13.05
N SER A 387 4.38 1.06 -12.19
CA SER A 387 4.63 2.50 -12.20
C SER A 387 4.38 3.11 -10.82
N ARG A 388 4.82 4.34 -10.60
CA ARG A 388 4.46 5.12 -9.41
C ARG A 388 3.16 5.91 -9.63
N ASP A 389 2.90 6.33 -10.87
CA ASP A 389 1.68 7.01 -11.27
C ASP A 389 1.24 6.60 -12.67
N PHE A 390 0.00 6.89 -13.02
CA PHE A 390 -0.54 6.71 -14.36
C PHE A 390 -1.64 7.74 -14.64
N ALA A 391 -2.01 7.89 -15.91
CA ALA A 391 -3.09 8.77 -16.34
C ALA A 391 -4.16 7.96 -17.08
N GLN A 392 -5.42 8.19 -16.75
CA GLN A 392 -6.57 7.57 -17.41
C GLN A 392 -7.78 8.49 -17.33
N ASP A 393 -8.56 8.57 -18.41
CA ASP A 393 -9.83 9.34 -18.49
C ASP A 393 -9.70 10.80 -18.01
N GLY A 394 -8.58 11.46 -18.33
CA GLY A 394 -8.31 12.85 -18.01
C GLY A 394 -7.93 13.13 -16.55
N ALA A 395 -7.75 12.11 -15.73
CA ALA A 395 -7.22 12.21 -14.36
C ALA A 395 -5.87 11.48 -14.24
N ARG A 396 -5.11 11.85 -13.22
CA ARG A 396 -3.90 11.12 -12.81
C ARG A 396 -4.15 10.41 -11.50
N TYR A 397 -3.44 9.33 -11.29
CA TYR A 397 -3.55 8.45 -10.12
C TYR A 397 -2.15 8.05 -9.68
N ASP A 398 -1.95 7.94 -8.37
CA ASP A 398 -0.68 7.52 -7.80
C ASP A 398 -0.79 6.11 -7.21
N TYR A 399 0.37 5.47 -7.06
CA TYR A 399 0.59 4.26 -6.28
C TYR A 399 -0.26 3.06 -6.72
N PRO A 400 -0.18 2.69 -8.01
CA PRO A 400 -0.93 1.56 -8.53
C PRO A 400 -0.37 0.23 -8.00
N LEU A 401 -1.22 -0.54 -7.32
CA LEU A 401 -0.96 -1.89 -6.84
C LEU A 401 -1.82 -2.87 -7.65
N PRO A 402 -1.26 -3.56 -8.66
CA PRO A 402 -2.01 -4.44 -9.54
C PRO A 402 -2.45 -5.71 -8.81
N TYR A 403 -3.66 -6.21 -9.09
CA TYR A 403 -4.14 -7.50 -8.59
C TYR A 403 -4.98 -8.29 -9.60
N GLN A 404 -5.64 -7.64 -10.57
CA GLN A 404 -6.48 -8.32 -11.56
C GLN A 404 -6.55 -7.53 -12.88
N GLY A 405 -5.93 -8.01 -13.92
CA GLY A 405 -6.23 -7.70 -15.34
C GLY A 405 -6.47 -6.26 -15.77
N GLY A 406 -5.87 -5.31 -15.09
CA GLY A 406 -6.11 -3.88 -15.26
C GLY A 406 -6.92 -3.27 -14.10
N ASN A 407 -7.50 -4.07 -13.22
CA ASN A 407 -8.01 -3.60 -11.94
C ASN A 407 -6.87 -3.51 -10.92
N ILE A 408 -6.76 -2.36 -10.30
CA ILE A 408 -5.65 -1.99 -9.40
C ILE A 408 -6.21 -1.29 -8.16
N ILE A 409 -5.50 -1.39 -7.06
CA ILE A 409 -5.70 -0.52 -5.89
C ILE A 409 -4.80 0.70 -6.11
N HIS A 410 -5.33 1.92 -5.98
CA HIS A 410 -4.57 3.14 -6.22
C HIS A 410 -5.20 4.36 -5.54
N SER A 411 -4.52 5.53 -5.57
CA SER A 411 -5.05 6.76 -5.01
C SER A 411 -6.37 7.19 -5.69
N THR A 412 -7.14 8.05 -5.04
CA THR A 412 -8.18 8.81 -5.77
C THR A 412 -7.53 9.65 -6.88
N GLY A 413 -8.28 9.90 -7.95
CA GLY A 413 -7.79 10.71 -9.08
C GLY A 413 -7.59 12.18 -8.72
N TYR A 414 -6.57 12.80 -9.29
CA TYR A 414 -6.27 14.22 -9.13
C TYR A 414 -6.02 14.94 -10.46
N ALA A 415 -6.18 16.25 -10.45
CA ALA A 415 -5.69 17.14 -11.49
C ALA A 415 -4.35 17.76 -11.05
N ARG A 416 -3.43 18.01 -11.98
CA ARG A 416 -2.25 18.83 -11.71
C ARG A 416 -2.57 20.28 -11.98
N ILE A 417 -2.39 21.14 -10.96
CA ILE A 417 -2.45 22.59 -11.10
C ILE A 417 -1.03 23.09 -11.24
N PRO A 418 -0.63 23.55 -12.45
CA PRO A 418 0.73 24.05 -12.67
C PRO A 418 0.91 25.46 -12.08
N HIS A 419 2.06 25.69 -11.48
CA HIS A 419 2.60 26.97 -11.10
C HIS A 419 3.96 27.19 -11.78
N ALA A 420 4.51 28.40 -11.77
CA ALA A 420 5.74 28.73 -12.49
C ALA A 420 6.96 27.86 -12.07
N ALA A 421 7.04 27.47 -10.80
CA ALA A 421 8.17 26.72 -10.25
C ALA A 421 7.81 25.34 -9.70
N TYR A 422 6.52 25.00 -9.60
CA TYR A 422 6.03 23.75 -9.02
C TYR A 422 4.65 23.37 -9.56
N SER A 423 4.10 22.25 -9.16
CA SER A 423 2.70 21.90 -9.41
C SER A 423 2.07 21.27 -8.17
N VAL A 424 0.75 21.42 -8.01
CA VAL A 424 0.00 20.88 -6.89
C VAL A 424 -0.99 19.83 -7.40
N LYS A 425 -1.27 18.84 -6.57
CA LYS A 425 -2.26 17.78 -6.85
C LYS A 425 -3.61 18.17 -6.25
N ASP A 426 -4.59 18.44 -7.11
CA ASP A 426 -5.97 18.74 -6.68
C ASP A 426 -6.83 17.47 -6.67
N TYR A 427 -7.17 17.01 -5.50
CA TYR A 427 -8.02 15.84 -5.25
C TYR A 427 -9.50 16.20 -5.01
N SER A 428 -9.85 17.49 -4.94
CA SER A 428 -11.17 18.00 -4.53
C SER A 428 -12.37 17.36 -5.26
N ARG A 429 -12.18 17.00 -6.53
CA ARG A 429 -13.23 16.39 -7.37
C ARG A 429 -13.50 14.91 -7.02
N ASN A 430 -12.48 14.16 -6.58
CA ASN A 430 -12.58 12.71 -6.48
C ASN A 430 -12.49 12.19 -5.04
N LEU A 431 -11.85 12.92 -4.14
CA LEU A 431 -11.76 12.55 -2.73
C LEU A 431 -13.16 12.36 -2.08
N PRO A 432 -14.17 13.22 -2.33
CA PRO A 432 -15.51 13.05 -1.77
C PRO A 432 -16.28 11.82 -2.27
N LYS A 433 -15.74 11.07 -3.25
CA LYS A 433 -16.36 9.84 -3.77
C LYS A 433 -15.95 8.59 -2.99
N LEU A 434 -15.06 8.70 -2.01
CA LEU A 434 -14.75 7.60 -1.11
C LEU A 434 -15.99 7.26 -0.27
N GLY A 435 -16.15 5.99 0.05
CA GLY A 435 -17.35 5.47 0.73
C GLY A 435 -18.52 5.14 -0.21
N GLN A 436 -18.34 5.25 -1.54
CA GLN A 436 -19.36 4.93 -2.53
C GLN A 436 -18.78 4.34 -3.82
N LYS A 437 -19.57 3.55 -4.56
CA LYS A 437 -19.20 3.07 -5.89
C LYS A 437 -19.05 4.23 -6.87
N ALA A 438 -17.88 4.43 -7.47
CA ALA A 438 -17.62 5.51 -8.42
C ALA A 438 -16.42 5.25 -9.36
N SER A 439 -15.79 4.07 -9.31
CA SER A 439 -14.68 3.72 -10.19
C SER A 439 -15.13 2.96 -11.44
N HIS A 440 -14.18 2.57 -12.26
CA HIS A 440 -14.39 1.73 -13.46
C HIS A 440 -13.94 0.27 -13.23
N GLY A 441 -13.95 -0.20 -11.96
CA GLY A 441 -13.51 -1.53 -11.56
C GLY A 441 -12.35 -1.52 -10.55
N CYS A 442 -11.52 -0.48 -10.56
CA CYS A 442 -10.43 -0.31 -9.60
C CYS A 442 -10.94 -0.03 -8.17
N VAL A 443 -10.09 -0.25 -7.18
CA VAL A 443 -10.31 0.15 -5.80
C VAL A 443 -9.53 1.44 -5.54
N ARG A 444 -10.24 2.55 -5.32
CA ARG A 444 -9.64 3.85 -5.02
C ARG A 444 -9.55 4.06 -3.52
N VAL A 445 -8.39 4.49 -3.07
CA VAL A 445 -8.07 4.74 -1.65
C VAL A 445 -7.67 6.21 -1.48
N SER A 446 -7.85 6.77 -0.28
CA SER A 446 -7.34 8.11 0.03
C SER A 446 -5.83 8.20 -0.20
N PRO A 447 -5.31 9.28 -0.78
CA PRO A 447 -3.88 9.56 -0.78
C PRO A 447 -3.38 10.07 0.58
N PHE A 448 -4.28 10.40 1.49
CA PHE A 448 -3.96 10.97 2.80
C PHE A 448 -4.27 9.96 3.91
N ALA A 449 -3.36 9.88 4.89
CA ALA A 449 -3.62 9.24 6.17
C ALA A 449 -4.69 10.01 6.96
N SER A 450 -5.12 9.47 8.10
CA SER A 450 -5.92 10.18 9.09
C SER A 450 -5.17 10.24 10.42
N PRO A 451 -5.58 11.08 11.38
CA PRO A 451 -4.93 11.14 12.68
C PRO A 451 -4.86 9.81 13.44
N ASP A 452 -5.78 8.89 13.11
CA ASP A 452 -5.93 7.61 13.83
C ASP A 452 -5.61 6.39 12.95
N CYS A 453 -5.24 6.58 11.67
CA CYS A 453 -4.92 5.50 10.75
C CYS A 453 -3.91 5.96 9.69
N GLU A 454 -2.74 5.33 9.67
CA GLU A 454 -1.67 5.63 8.71
C GLU A 454 -1.94 5.06 7.30
N ILE A 455 -2.91 4.13 7.17
CA ILE A 455 -3.18 3.45 5.91
C ILE A 455 -3.76 4.45 4.90
N ASN A 456 -3.04 4.61 3.80
CA ASN A 456 -3.43 5.37 2.63
C ASN A 456 -2.91 4.66 1.37
N SER A 457 -3.09 5.21 0.19
CA SER A 457 -2.65 4.56 -1.05
C SER A 457 -1.13 4.40 -1.16
N PHE A 458 -0.34 5.31 -0.57
CA PHE A 458 1.11 5.20 -0.51
C PHE A 458 1.54 4.09 0.46
N TRP A 459 0.93 4.05 1.64
CA TRP A 459 1.19 3.00 2.62
C TRP A 459 0.96 1.60 2.01
N LEU A 460 -0.19 1.40 1.33
CA LEU A 460 -0.47 0.13 0.65
C LEU A 460 0.59 -0.21 -0.39
N TRP A 461 1.01 0.77 -1.20
CA TRP A 461 2.00 0.60 -2.25
C TRP A 461 3.39 0.28 -1.72
N THR A 462 3.77 0.75 -0.51
CA THR A 462 5.09 0.55 0.07
C THR A 462 5.19 -0.65 1.02
N HIS A 463 4.06 -1.15 1.56
CA HIS A 463 4.05 -2.20 2.58
C HIS A 463 3.52 -3.54 2.08
N LEU A 464 2.79 -3.57 0.96
CA LEU A 464 2.21 -4.79 0.44
C LEU A 464 3.12 -5.40 -0.62
N PRO A 465 3.88 -6.48 -0.28
CA PRO A 465 4.80 -7.11 -1.23
C PRO A 465 4.06 -7.88 -2.33
N TYR A 466 4.82 -8.33 -3.32
CA TYR A 466 4.39 -9.26 -4.33
C TYR A 466 3.69 -10.49 -3.71
N HIS A 467 2.58 -10.92 -4.31
CA HIS A 467 1.72 -12.00 -3.80
C HIS A 467 0.99 -11.71 -2.47
N THR A 468 0.88 -10.46 -2.04
CA THR A 468 -0.05 -10.15 -0.94
C THR A 468 -1.47 -10.55 -1.31
N ARG A 469 -2.16 -11.24 -0.40
CA ARG A 469 -3.56 -11.62 -0.58
C ARG A 469 -4.47 -10.41 -0.63
N VAL A 470 -5.30 -10.29 -1.66
CA VAL A 470 -6.41 -9.35 -1.77
C VAL A 470 -7.71 -10.13 -1.91
N ILE A 471 -8.62 -9.95 -0.97
CA ILE A 471 -9.98 -10.51 -1.06
C ILE A 471 -10.97 -9.39 -1.30
N ILE A 472 -11.87 -9.60 -2.24
CA ILE A 472 -12.98 -8.69 -2.54
C ILE A 472 -14.27 -9.44 -2.27
N LEU A 473 -14.99 -8.99 -1.23
CA LEU A 473 -16.31 -9.51 -0.91
C LEU A 473 -17.34 -8.98 -1.92
N ASP A 474 -18.31 -9.82 -2.25
CA ASP A 474 -19.45 -9.40 -3.08
C ASP A 474 -20.40 -8.47 -2.32
N ASP A 475 -21.34 -7.85 -3.02
CA ASP A 475 -22.36 -6.93 -2.46
C ASP A 475 -23.35 -7.58 -1.47
#